data_882485f9769711e726d35586a078d11f
#
_entry.id   882485f9769711e726d35586a078d11f
#
_cell.length_a   1.000
_cell.length_b   1.000
_cell.length_c   1.000
_cell.angle_alpha   90.00
_cell.angle_beta   90.00
_cell.angle_gamma   90.00
#
_symmetry.space_group_name_H-M   'P 1'
#
loop_
_entity.id
_entity.type
_entity.pdbx_description
1 polymer ?
#
loop_
_entity_poly.entity_id
_entity_poly.type
_entity_poly.pdbx_seq_one_letter_code
_entity_poly.pdbx_strand_id
1 'polypeptide(L)'
;MEPIEVFQILEIEQTKDKRALKNSYRDKLTVTNPEDDPEGFKRLRMAYEEACRYAGTPDAEENEEAEPTLEDDTPAGQWVRGVRKVYENITDRCDVEKWKALFEADDFLSLEEEENCTTYLLRFLMEHYKLPTAIWKLLDEKIHIVQNAGAFSERFPAQFVSYMVHKCESGEEVDFSEFRGAEDADYDQFLQYYDRAYQALQEKKLQEAEQMIGCGDALGITHPVMEICRASLYEGKGQTAEAITLLKKLSAKYPEDDLIAYNTAEILWRNEGR
;
A
#
# COMPACT_ATOMS: atom_id res chain seq x y z
N MET A 1 8.54 -15.26 14.35
CA MET A 1 8.71 -16.29 13.29
C MET A 1 9.81 -17.24 13.74
N GLU A 2 9.69 -18.54 13.50
CA GLU A 2 10.77 -19.46 13.85
C GLU A 2 11.97 -19.22 12.92
N PRO A 3 13.23 -19.27 13.42
CA PRO A 3 14.40 -18.95 12.59
C PRO A 3 14.49 -19.72 11.26
N ILE A 4 14.05 -20.98 11.25
CA ILE A 4 14.05 -21.84 10.05
C ILE A 4 13.06 -21.29 8.99
N GLU A 5 11.88 -20.80 9.38
CA GLU A 5 10.90 -20.19 8.46
C GLU A 5 11.43 -18.92 7.82
N VAL A 6 12.15 -18.10 8.58
CA VAL A 6 12.74 -16.84 8.12
C VAL A 6 13.67 -17.06 6.94
N PHE A 7 14.62 -17.99 7.06
CA PHE A 7 15.58 -18.29 6.00
C PHE A 7 14.95 -19.04 4.82
N GLN A 8 13.86 -19.78 5.04
CA GLN A 8 13.08 -20.40 3.96
C GLN A 8 12.34 -19.36 3.11
N ILE A 9 11.76 -18.33 3.73
CA ILE A 9 11.11 -17.23 3.00
C ILE A 9 12.12 -16.45 2.16
N LEU A 10 13.32 -16.22 2.68
CA LEU A 10 14.41 -15.60 1.96
C LEU A 10 15.08 -16.52 0.93
N GLU A 11 14.79 -17.83 0.94
CA GLU A 11 15.45 -18.87 0.10
C GLU A 11 16.97 -18.84 0.19
N ILE A 12 17.49 -18.69 1.41
CA ILE A 12 18.92 -18.72 1.70
C ILE A 12 19.20 -19.65 2.87
N GLU A 13 20.38 -20.24 2.91
CA GLU A 13 20.83 -20.98 4.09
C GLU A 13 21.02 -20.04 5.28
N GLN A 14 20.80 -20.57 6.49
CA GLN A 14 20.95 -19.79 7.71
C GLN A 14 22.36 -19.17 7.79
N THR A 15 22.44 -17.85 7.79
CA THR A 15 23.69 -17.10 7.75
C THR A 15 23.62 -15.86 8.63
N LYS A 16 24.78 -15.38 9.08
CA LYS A 16 24.97 -14.07 9.71
C LYS A 16 25.56 -13.04 8.73
N ASP A 17 25.80 -13.42 7.49
CA ASP A 17 26.29 -12.51 6.46
C ASP A 17 25.17 -11.56 5.99
N LYS A 18 25.23 -10.31 6.46
CA LYS A 18 24.28 -9.26 6.13
C LYS A 18 24.20 -8.96 4.62
N ARG A 19 25.32 -9.13 3.88
CA ARG A 19 25.32 -8.95 2.42
C ARG A 19 24.53 -10.02 1.72
N ALA A 20 24.71 -11.27 2.16
CA ALA A 20 23.93 -12.41 1.62
C ALA A 20 22.45 -12.25 1.91
N LEU A 21 22.07 -11.83 3.13
CA LEU A 21 20.69 -11.53 3.52
C LEU A 21 20.08 -10.42 2.66
N LYS A 22 20.83 -9.32 2.48
CA LYS A 22 20.37 -8.17 1.66
C LYS A 22 20.18 -8.53 0.20
N ASN A 23 21.10 -9.29 -0.37
CA ASN A 23 21.00 -9.76 -1.76
C ASN A 23 19.79 -10.68 -1.95
N SER A 24 19.62 -11.67 -1.08
CA SER A 24 18.48 -12.58 -1.13
C SER A 24 17.14 -11.84 -0.98
N TYR A 25 17.04 -10.91 -0.04
CA TYR A 25 15.86 -10.06 0.12
C TYR A 25 15.59 -9.23 -1.14
N ARG A 26 16.61 -8.61 -1.72
CA ARG A 26 16.52 -7.84 -2.96
C ARG A 26 16.05 -8.69 -4.15
N ASP A 27 16.60 -9.90 -4.28
CA ASP A 27 16.21 -10.83 -5.35
C ASP A 27 14.74 -11.24 -5.21
N LYS A 28 14.27 -11.47 -3.98
CA LYS A 28 12.86 -11.79 -3.71
C LYS A 28 11.91 -10.62 -3.96
N LEU A 29 12.34 -9.40 -3.67
CA LEU A 29 11.57 -8.21 -3.99
C LEU A 29 11.35 -8.02 -5.50
N THR A 30 12.23 -8.58 -6.35
CA THR A 30 12.02 -8.52 -7.81
C THR A 30 10.82 -9.32 -8.28
N VAL A 31 10.33 -10.27 -7.49
CA VAL A 31 9.20 -11.16 -7.82
C VAL A 31 7.99 -10.98 -6.91
N THR A 32 8.12 -10.16 -5.84
CA THR A 32 7.05 -9.90 -4.88
C THR A 32 6.64 -8.43 -4.97
N ASN A 33 5.60 -8.15 -5.77
CA ASN A 33 5.07 -6.81 -5.95
C ASN A 33 4.09 -6.49 -4.81
N PRO A 34 4.23 -5.34 -4.10
CA PRO A 34 3.28 -4.94 -3.06
C PRO A 34 1.83 -4.79 -3.56
N GLU A 35 1.60 -4.52 -4.85
CA GLU A 35 0.25 -4.44 -5.43
C GLU A 35 -0.33 -5.83 -5.74
N ASP A 36 0.50 -6.77 -6.20
CA ASP A 36 0.05 -8.11 -6.61
C ASP A 36 0.01 -9.08 -5.42
N ASP A 37 0.94 -8.92 -4.47
CA ASP A 37 1.04 -9.78 -3.27
C ASP A 37 1.47 -8.97 -2.03
N PRO A 38 0.58 -8.12 -1.48
CA PRO A 38 0.89 -7.31 -0.30
C PRO A 38 1.21 -8.15 0.94
N GLU A 39 0.60 -9.32 1.09
CA GLU A 39 0.91 -10.24 2.19
C GLU A 39 2.27 -10.92 2.02
N GLY A 40 2.61 -11.33 0.81
CA GLY A 40 3.94 -11.86 0.49
C GLY A 40 5.02 -10.81 0.72
N PHE A 41 4.78 -9.59 0.30
CA PHE A 41 5.68 -8.45 0.55
C PHE A 41 5.88 -8.21 2.06
N LYS A 42 4.80 -8.14 2.83
CA LYS A 42 4.85 -7.98 4.29
C LYS A 42 5.57 -9.15 4.98
N ARG A 43 5.27 -10.40 4.57
CA ARG A 43 5.95 -11.58 5.08
C ARG A 43 7.44 -11.60 4.74
N LEU A 44 7.81 -11.24 3.52
CA LEU A 44 9.19 -11.15 3.07
C LEU A 44 9.97 -10.11 3.88
N ARG A 45 9.36 -8.94 4.12
CA ARG A 45 9.94 -7.89 4.96
C ARG A 45 10.16 -8.34 6.40
N MET A 46 9.14 -8.92 7.01
CA MET A 46 9.26 -9.45 8.39
C MET A 46 10.35 -10.53 8.48
N ALA A 47 10.47 -11.39 7.47
CA ALA A 47 11.52 -12.39 7.41
C ALA A 47 12.91 -11.77 7.33
N TYR A 48 13.07 -10.73 6.52
CA TYR A 48 14.35 -10.02 6.41
C TYR A 48 14.74 -9.33 7.72
N GLU A 49 13.81 -8.63 8.37
CA GLU A 49 14.07 -7.97 9.66
C GLU A 49 14.46 -8.98 10.76
N GLU A 50 13.78 -10.12 10.80
CA GLU A 50 14.13 -11.18 11.76
C GLU A 50 15.48 -11.83 11.44
N ALA A 51 15.82 -12.02 10.16
CA ALA A 51 17.12 -12.50 9.73
C ALA A 51 18.23 -11.51 10.10
N CYS A 52 18.00 -10.21 9.93
CA CYS A 52 18.94 -9.17 10.34
C CYS A 52 19.11 -9.13 11.86
N ARG A 53 18.03 -9.34 12.64
CA ARG A 53 18.11 -9.46 14.11
C ARG A 53 18.94 -10.67 14.52
N TYR A 54 18.74 -11.81 13.85
CA TYR A 54 19.56 -13.01 14.08
C TYR A 54 21.04 -12.76 13.76
N ALA A 55 21.33 -12.06 12.67
CA ALA A 55 22.69 -11.68 12.29
C ALA A 55 23.35 -10.65 13.23
N GLY A 56 22.56 -9.85 13.93
CA GLY A 56 22.99 -8.78 14.85
C GLY A 56 23.32 -9.24 16.27
N THR A 57 23.19 -10.52 16.63
CA THR A 57 23.68 -11.02 17.93
C THR A 57 25.20 -10.94 17.97
N PRO A 58 25.81 -10.40 19.08
CA PRO A 58 27.16 -9.87 19.08
C PRO A 58 28.21 -10.98 18.99
N ASP A 59 28.86 -11.02 17.83
CA ASP A 59 30.22 -11.51 17.66
C ASP A 59 30.87 -10.63 16.60
N ALA A 60 31.71 -9.70 17.08
CA ALA A 60 32.63 -8.87 16.33
C ALA A 60 32.13 -7.56 15.69
N GLU A 61 32.79 -6.55 16.20
CA GLU A 61 33.06 -5.25 15.63
C GLU A 61 33.20 -5.24 14.11
N GLU A 62 32.29 -4.55 13.44
CA GLU A 62 32.63 -3.74 12.28
C GLU A 62 31.48 -2.75 12.04
N ASN A 63 31.84 -1.47 11.97
CA ASN A 63 30.99 -0.33 11.68
C ASN A 63 30.25 -0.53 10.34
N GLU A 64 29.04 -1.04 10.39
CA GLU A 64 28.02 -0.73 9.39
C GLU A 64 26.88 -0.07 10.15
N GLU A 65 26.54 1.14 9.80
CA GLU A 65 25.40 1.88 10.36
C GLU A 65 24.19 0.96 10.41
N ALA A 66 23.76 0.62 11.62
CA ALA A 66 22.54 -0.13 11.82
C ALA A 66 21.41 0.63 11.11
N GLU A 67 20.68 -0.06 10.22
CA GLU A 67 19.53 0.58 9.58
C GLU A 67 18.59 1.08 10.68
N PRO A 68 18.34 2.39 10.76
CA PRO A 68 17.56 2.97 11.84
C PRO A 68 16.16 2.34 11.84
N THR A 69 15.71 1.91 13.00
CA THR A 69 14.30 1.52 13.19
C THR A 69 13.46 2.78 13.12
N LEU A 70 12.28 2.74 12.47
CA LEU A 70 11.35 3.88 12.39
C LEU A 70 10.89 4.41 13.77
N GLU A 71 11.31 3.77 14.86
CA GLU A 71 10.91 4.06 16.24
C GLU A 71 12.07 4.63 17.09
N ASP A 72 13.19 4.99 16.47
CA ASP A 72 14.32 5.59 17.20
C ASP A 72 14.01 7.04 17.64
N ASP A 73 14.85 7.59 18.53
CA ASP A 73 14.70 8.94 19.08
C ASP A 73 15.46 10.01 18.26
N THR A 74 15.88 9.69 17.04
CA THR A 74 16.46 10.67 16.13
C THR A 74 15.41 11.70 15.68
N PRO A 75 15.81 12.91 15.24
CA PRO A 75 14.89 13.89 14.67
C PRO A 75 14.03 13.29 13.54
N ALA A 76 14.65 12.53 12.62
CA ALA A 76 13.95 11.85 11.53
C ALA A 76 12.95 10.81 12.04
N GLY A 77 13.30 10.01 13.08
CA GLY A 77 12.39 9.06 13.72
C GLY A 77 11.23 9.75 14.43
N GLN A 78 11.47 10.91 15.06
CA GLN A 78 10.40 11.72 15.66
C GLN A 78 9.48 12.32 14.59
N TRP A 79 10.04 12.83 13.51
CA TRP A 79 9.29 13.37 12.39
C TRP A 79 8.39 12.31 11.74
N VAL A 80 8.92 11.12 11.45
CA VAL A 80 8.13 10.04 10.81
C VAL A 80 7.03 9.50 11.73
N ARG A 81 7.15 9.61 13.05
CA ARG A 81 6.01 9.36 13.96
C ARG A 81 4.86 10.34 13.73
N GLY A 82 5.18 11.59 13.36
CA GLY A 82 4.18 12.57 12.89
C GLY A 82 3.50 12.13 11.59
N VAL A 83 4.30 11.65 10.63
CA VAL A 83 3.79 11.07 9.37
C VAL A 83 2.84 9.92 9.64
N ARG A 84 3.22 8.97 10.52
CA ARG A 84 2.39 7.84 10.92
C ARG A 84 1.03 8.28 11.47
N LYS A 85 1.00 9.28 12.36
CA LYS A 85 -0.26 9.79 12.94
C LYS A 85 -1.20 10.36 11.87
N VAL A 86 -0.65 11.10 10.91
CA VAL A 86 -1.43 11.62 9.77
C VAL A 86 -1.93 10.49 8.87
N TYR A 87 -1.10 9.47 8.64
CA TYR A 87 -1.46 8.33 7.81
C TYR A 87 -2.55 7.45 8.45
N GLU A 88 -2.46 7.16 9.74
CA GLU A 88 -3.38 6.26 10.45
C GLU A 88 -4.81 6.81 10.55
N ASN A 89 -4.99 8.14 10.58
CA ASN A 89 -6.31 8.76 10.54
C ASN A 89 -6.73 9.03 9.08
N ILE A 90 -7.82 8.42 8.62
CA ILE A 90 -8.23 8.53 7.21
C ILE A 90 -8.54 9.97 6.76
N THR A 91 -9.09 10.79 7.64
CA THR A 91 -9.41 12.19 7.36
C THR A 91 -8.12 13.00 7.19
N ASP A 92 -7.16 12.84 8.09
CA ASP A 92 -5.85 13.50 8.04
C ASP A 92 -5.01 12.95 6.87
N ARG A 93 -5.09 11.64 6.57
CA ARG A 93 -4.42 11.00 5.42
C ARG A 93 -4.81 11.66 4.10
N CYS A 94 -6.05 12.09 3.96
CA CYS A 94 -6.56 12.74 2.76
C CYS A 94 -6.34 14.27 2.75
N ASP A 95 -5.97 14.88 3.87
CA ASP A 95 -5.81 16.31 4.01
C ASP A 95 -4.41 16.77 3.59
N VAL A 96 -4.32 17.38 2.41
CA VAL A 96 -3.06 17.90 1.84
C VAL A 96 -2.37 18.89 2.79
N GLU A 97 -3.13 19.71 3.54
CA GLU A 97 -2.55 20.69 4.45
C GLU A 97 -1.91 20.03 5.68
N LYS A 98 -2.43 18.91 6.13
CA LYS A 98 -1.79 18.10 7.19
C LYS A 98 -0.42 17.58 6.75
N TRP A 99 -0.34 17.09 5.51
CA TRP A 99 0.92 16.63 4.95
C TRP A 99 1.90 17.79 4.69
N LYS A 100 1.44 18.93 4.17
CA LYS A 100 2.30 20.12 4.02
C LYS A 100 2.91 20.57 5.32
N ALA A 101 2.12 20.58 6.41
CA ALA A 101 2.60 20.95 7.73
C ALA A 101 3.76 20.05 8.23
N LEU A 102 3.80 18.77 7.84
CA LEU A 102 4.91 17.88 8.17
C LEU A 102 6.22 18.33 7.49
N PHE A 103 6.14 18.78 6.23
CA PHE A 103 7.31 19.26 5.48
C PHE A 103 7.73 20.69 5.85
N GLU A 104 6.90 21.42 6.57
CA GLU A 104 7.21 22.76 7.12
C GLU A 104 7.76 22.68 8.57
N ALA A 105 7.82 21.49 9.15
CA ALA A 105 8.39 21.27 10.47
C ALA A 105 9.90 21.49 10.48
N ASP A 106 10.44 22.04 11.57
CA ASP A 106 11.86 22.36 11.72
C ASP A 106 12.77 21.14 11.47
N ASP A 107 12.34 19.95 11.86
CA ASP A 107 13.06 18.69 11.67
C ASP A 107 13.29 18.38 10.18
N PHE A 108 12.33 18.65 9.32
CA PHE A 108 12.44 18.43 7.87
C PHE A 108 13.20 19.59 7.17
N LEU A 109 13.05 20.81 7.66
CA LEU A 109 13.69 21.99 7.06
C LEU A 109 15.19 22.08 7.35
N SER A 110 15.71 21.25 8.26
CA SER A 110 17.15 21.19 8.54
C SER A 110 17.87 20.49 7.38
N LEU A 111 18.83 21.15 6.76
CA LEU A 111 19.64 20.59 5.68
C LEU A 111 20.39 19.30 6.08
N GLU A 112 20.66 19.12 7.39
CA GLU A 112 21.34 17.94 7.92
C GLU A 112 20.38 16.74 8.06
N GLU A 113 19.09 17.00 8.26
CA GLU A 113 18.08 15.96 8.53
C GLU A 113 17.15 15.66 7.34
N GLU A 114 17.11 16.50 6.31
CA GLU A 114 16.22 16.33 5.15
C GLU A 114 16.41 14.95 4.49
N GLU A 115 17.66 14.52 4.29
CA GLU A 115 17.95 13.21 3.69
C GLU A 115 17.56 12.06 4.60
N ASN A 116 17.75 12.21 5.93
CA ASN A 116 17.32 11.24 6.92
C ASN A 116 15.80 11.14 6.95
N CYS A 117 15.09 12.26 7.05
CA CYS A 117 13.62 12.32 7.02
C CYS A 117 13.07 11.69 5.74
N THR A 118 13.65 11.99 4.58
CA THR A 118 13.28 11.37 3.30
C THR A 118 13.47 9.86 3.34
N THR A 119 14.58 9.38 3.88
CA THR A 119 14.87 7.94 4.00
C THR A 119 13.84 7.24 4.90
N TYR A 120 13.52 7.85 6.05
CA TYR A 120 12.53 7.31 6.98
C TYR A 120 11.12 7.33 6.39
N LEU A 121 10.76 8.40 5.66
CA LEU A 121 9.49 8.48 4.94
C LEU A 121 9.36 7.36 3.91
N LEU A 122 10.37 7.16 3.06
CA LEU A 122 10.33 6.12 2.03
C LEU A 122 10.28 4.72 2.65
N ARG A 123 10.96 4.48 3.76
CA ARG A 123 10.84 3.22 4.51
C ARG A 123 9.44 3.02 5.07
N PHE A 124 8.86 4.07 5.64
CA PHE A 124 7.48 4.03 6.13
C PHE A 124 6.50 3.70 4.99
N LEU A 125 6.66 4.38 3.84
CA LEU A 125 5.80 4.18 2.67
C LEU A 125 5.96 2.81 2.00
N MET A 126 7.04 2.07 2.22
CA MET A 126 7.15 0.68 1.75
C MET A 126 6.07 -0.24 2.35
N GLU A 127 5.55 0.10 3.52
CA GLU A 127 4.48 -0.65 4.20
C GLU A 127 3.14 0.08 4.21
N HIS A 128 3.17 1.41 4.08
CA HIS A 128 2.04 2.32 4.24
C HIS A 128 1.84 3.17 2.98
N TYR A 129 1.62 2.52 1.84
CA TYR A 129 1.62 3.15 0.51
C TYR A 129 0.22 3.52 -0.02
N LYS A 130 -0.85 3.21 0.72
CA LYS A 130 -2.22 3.51 0.31
C LYS A 130 -2.55 4.98 0.59
N LEU A 131 -2.17 5.83 -0.35
CA LEU A 131 -2.33 7.29 -0.29
C LEU A 131 -3.11 7.81 -1.49
N PRO A 132 -3.91 8.89 -1.32
CA PRO A 132 -4.52 9.61 -2.43
C PRO A 132 -3.47 10.15 -3.42
N THR A 133 -3.82 10.25 -4.69
CA THR A 133 -2.96 10.83 -5.73
C THR A 133 -2.50 12.26 -5.41
N ALA A 134 -3.35 13.06 -4.76
CA ALA A 134 -2.99 14.41 -4.33
C ALA A 134 -1.81 14.41 -3.35
N ILE A 135 -1.75 13.42 -2.47
CA ILE A 135 -0.63 13.27 -1.52
C ILE A 135 0.62 12.78 -2.26
N TRP A 136 0.50 11.80 -3.18
CA TRP A 136 1.63 11.36 -3.99
C TRP A 136 2.26 12.52 -4.80
N LYS A 137 1.44 13.40 -5.38
CA LYS A 137 1.90 14.60 -6.08
C LYS A 137 2.59 15.58 -5.14
N LEU A 138 2.08 15.76 -3.92
CA LEU A 138 2.74 16.58 -2.91
C LEU A 138 4.09 15.98 -2.51
N LEU A 139 4.17 14.67 -2.30
CA LEU A 139 5.42 13.98 -1.99
C LEU A 139 6.45 14.18 -3.11
N ASP A 140 6.02 14.06 -4.38
CA ASP A 140 6.91 14.33 -5.52
C ASP A 140 7.38 15.79 -5.55
N GLU A 141 6.50 16.76 -5.24
CA GLU A 141 6.89 18.18 -5.11
C GLU A 141 7.96 18.39 -4.04
N LYS A 142 7.88 17.67 -2.90
CA LYS A 142 8.76 17.88 -1.74
C LYS A 142 10.08 17.12 -1.82
N ILE A 143 10.05 15.87 -2.27
CA ILE A 143 11.24 14.99 -2.26
C ILE A 143 11.67 14.54 -3.67
N HIS A 144 11.02 15.09 -4.73
CA HIS A 144 11.37 14.88 -6.13
C HIS A 144 11.45 13.40 -6.53
N ILE A 145 10.39 12.62 -6.23
CA ILE A 145 10.34 11.16 -6.44
C ILE A 145 10.65 10.80 -7.88
N VAL A 146 9.97 11.44 -8.84
CA VAL A 146 10.14 11.15 -10.27
C VAL A 146 11.55 11.52 -10.74
N GLN A 147 12.06 12.69 -10.33
CA GLN A 147 13.38 13.15 -10.72
C GLN A 147 14.49 12.28 -10.11
N ASN A 148 14.33 11.84 -8.86
CA ASN A 148 15.35 11.10 -8.11
C ASN A 148 15.15 9.57 -8.16
N ALA A 149 14.26 9.06 -9.02
CA ALA A 149 13.92 7.63 -9.11
C ALA A 149 15.15 6.72 -9.30
N GLY A 150 16.15 7.17 -10.09
CA GLY A 150 17.42 6.45 -10.25
C GLY A 150 18.19 6.31 -8.94
N ALA A 151 18.39 7.40 -8.21
CA ALA A 151 19.09 7.40 -6.92
C ALA A 151 18.32 6.59 -5.85
N PHE A 152 16.98 6.69 -5.83
CA PHE A 152 16.18 5.89 -4.93
C PHE A 152 16.26 4.39 -5.25
N SER A 153 16.37 4.00 -6.53
CA SER A 153 16.52 2.59 -6.93
C SER A 153 17.86 1.96 -6.50
N GLU A 154 18.86 2.77 -6.14
CA GLU A 154 20.12 2.28 -5.55
C GLU A 154 19.95 1.88 -4.08
N ARG A 155 18.97 2.47 -3.38
CA ARG A 155 18.75 2.34 -1.93
C ARG A 155 17.48 1.58 -1.57
N PHE A 156 16.49 1.56 -2.45
CA PHE A 156 15.17 0.96 -2.25
C PHE A 156 14.85 -0.05 -3.36
N PRO A 157 13.92 -0.99 -3.14
CA PRO A 157 13.49 -1.92 -4.16
C PRO A 157 12.98 -1.23 -5.42
N ALA A 158 13.42 -1.67 -6.58
CA ALA A 158 13.08 -1.03 -7.85
C ALA A 158 11.56 -1.01 -8.11
N GLN A 159 10.83 -2.07 -7.70
CA GLN A 159 9.37 -2.12 -7.81
C GLN A 159 8.69 -1.05 -6.98
N PHE A 160 9.15 -0.84 -5.73
CA PHE A 160 8.62 0.22 -4.88
C PHE A 160 8.85 1.60 -5.50
N VAL A 161 10.03 1.85 -6.04
CA VAL A 161 10.33 3.11 -6.72
C VAL A 161 9.47 3.28 -7.97
N SER A 162 9.31 2.22 -8.78
CA SER A 162 8.42 2.25 -9.96
C SER A 162 6.97 2.49 -9.58
N TYR A 163 6.51 1.89 -8.47
CA TYR A 163 5.17 2.13 -7.92
C TYR A 163 4.98 3.60 -7.55
N MET A 164 5.92 4.20 -6.78
CA MET A 164 5.84 5.60 -6.40
C MET A 164 5.79 6.53 -7.61
N VAL A 165 6.66 6.32 -8.60
CA VAL A 165 6.67 7.09 -9.86
C VAL A 165 5.33 6.97 -10.56
N HIS A 166 4.81 5.75 -10.70
CA HIS A 166 3.50 5.52 -11.32
C HIS A 166 2.39 6.29 -10.60
N LYS A 167 2.35 6.26 -9.25
CA LYS A 167 1.33 6.98 -8.46
C LYS A 167 1.46 8.51 -8.56
N CYS A 168 2.67 9.03 -8.70
CA CYS A 168 2.88 10.46 -8.94
C CYS A 168 2.37 10.91 -10.32
N GLU A 169 2.46 10.04 -11.34
CA GLU A 169 2.10 10.34 -12.73
C GLU A 169 0.66 9.94 -13.09
N SER A 170 0.09 8.92 -12.42
CA SER A 170 -1.25 8.39 -12.70
C SER A 170 -2.36 9.21 -12.05
N GLY A 171 -3.58 9.02 -12.52
CA GLY A 171 -4.78 9.47 -11.85
C GLY A 171 -5.18 8.55 -10.68
N GLU A 172 -6.20 8.95 -9.92
CA GLU A 172 -6.74 8.15 -8.83
C GLU A 172 -7.48 6.91 -9.36
N GLU A 173 -7.17 5.75 -8.79
CA GLU A 173 -7.91 4.51 -9.02
C GLU A 173 -9.06 4.35 -8.01
N VAL A 174 -8.88 4.88 -6.79
CA VAL A 174 -9.84 4.87 -5.69
C VAL A 174 -10.00 6.29 -5.17
N ASP A 175 -11.22 6.83 -5.17
CA ASP A 175 -11.51 8.14 -4.61
C ASP A 175 -11.61 8.05 -3.08
N PHE A 176 -10.54 8.41 -2.41
CA PHE A 176 -10.45 8.37 -0.95
C PHE A 176 -11.51 9.24 -0.23
N SER A 177 -12.10 10.23 -0.92
CA SER A 177 -13.16 11.08 -0.34
C SER A 177 -14.47 10.33 -0.10
N GLU A 178 -14.66 9.17 -0.75
CA GLU A 178 -15.86 8.35 -0.66
C GLU A 178 -15.80 7.29 0.45
N PHE A 179 -14.71 7.20 1.18
CA PHE A 179 -14.65 6.33 2.35
C PHE A 179 -15.63 6.76 3.45
N ARG A 180 -16.33 5.79 4.03
CA ARG A 180 -17.18 5.95 5.20
C ARG A 180 -16.90 4.83 6.18
N GLY A 181 -16.55 5.19 7.41
CA GLY A 181 -16.21 4.28 8.49
C GLY A 181 -15.72 5.06 9.71
N ALA A 182 -15.24 4.39 10.74
CA ALA A 182 -14.57 5.02 11.86
C ALA A 182 -13.20 5.58 11.43
N GLU A 183 -12.76 6.71 11.99
CA GLU A 183 -11.51 7.38 11.59
C GLU A 183 -10.26 6.51 11.81
N ASP A 184 -10.31 5.62 12.79
CA ASP A 184 -9.25 4.68 13.19
C ASP A 184 -9.47 3.25 12.66
N ALA A 185 -10.42 3.05 11.73
CA ALA A 185 -10.62 1.75 11.11
C ALA A 185 -9.44 1.38 10.19
N ASP A 186 -9.23 0.08 9.97
CA ASP A 186 -8.12 -0.41 9.14
C ASP A 186 -8.45 -0.27 7.63
N TYR A 187 -8.23 0.94 7.10
CA TYR A 187 -8.45 1.25 5.69
C TYR A 187 -7.45 0.56 4.77
N ASP A 188 -6.24 0.27 5.26
CA ASP A 188 -5.24 -0.47 4.48
C ASP A 188 -5.68 -1.91 4.28
N GLN A 189 -6.20 -2.54 5.33
CA GLN A 189 -6.75 -3.89 5.23
C GLN A 189 -8.00 -3.93 4.34
N PHE A 190 -8.86 -2.89 4.39
CA PHE A 190 -10.00 -2.78 3.48
C PHE A 190 -9.55 -2.73 2.02
N LEU A 191 -8.57 -1.89 1.70
CA LEU A 191 -8.03 -1.77 0.35
C LEU A 191 -7.35 -3.05 -0.12
N GLN A 192 -6.67 -3.78 0.77
CA GLN A 192 -6.12 -5.10 0.45
C GLN A 192 -7.24 -6.12 0.12
N TYR A 193 -8.34 -6.12 0.87
CA TYR A 193 -9.48 -6.99 0.55
C TYR A 193 -10.14 -6.59 -0.77
N TYR A 194 -10.23 -5.29 -1.06
CA TYR A 194 -10.70 -4.80 -2.35
C TYR A 194 -9.82 -5.30 -3.50
N ASP A 195 -8.50 -5.10 -3.41
CA ASP A 195 -7.55 -5.52 -4.45
C ASP A 195 -7.67 -7.04 -4.72
N ARG A 196 -7.74 -7.84 -3.66
CA ARG A 196 -7.91 -9.29 -3.76
C ARG A 196 -9.27 -9.70 -4.33
N ALA A 197 -10.35 -9.01 -3.93
CA ALA A 197 -11.68 -9.26 -4.48
C ALA A 197 -11.72 -8.96 -5.97
N TYR A 198 -11.14 -7.82 -6.38
CA TYR A 198 -11.05 -7.42 -7.78
C TYR A 198 -10.25 -8.44 -8.60
N GLN A 199 -9.07 -8.83 -8.14
CA GLN A 199 -8.24 -9.84 -8.80
C GLN A 199 -8.97 -11.18 -8.92
N ALA A 200 -9.59 -11.66 -7.84
CA ALA A 200 -10.35 -12.91 -7.84
C ALA A 200 -11.52 -12.88 -8.85
N LEU A 201 -12.18 -11.72 -9.03
CA LEU A 201 -13.23 -11.55 -10.03
C LEU A 201 -12.66 -11.62 -11.46
N GLN A 202 -11.50 -11.00 -11.72
CA GLN A 202 -10.81 -11.10 -13.03
C GLN A 202 -10.44 -12.55 -13.35
N GLU A 203 -10.02 -13.32 -12.35
CA GLU A 203 -9.68 -14.74 -12.47
C GLU A 203 -10.88 -15.67 -12.40
N LYS A 204 -12.11 -15.13 -12.26
CA LYS A 204 -13.38 -15.89 -12.12
C LYS A 204 -13.42 -16.81 -10.89
N LYS A 205 -12.66 -16.50 -9.86
CA LYS A 205 -12.64 -17.19 -8.55
C LYS A 205 -13.73 -16.62 -7.63
N LEU A 206 -15.00 -16.90 -7.97
CA LEU A 206 -16.16 -16.26 -7.32
C LEU A 206 -16.25 -16.49 -5.80
N GLN A 207 -15.81 -17.66 -5.31
CA GLN A 207 -15.82 -17.96 -3.87
C GLN A 207 -14.80 -17.12 -3.12
N GLU A 208 -13.59 -16.95 -3.67
CA GLU A 208 -12.55 -16.10 -3.10
C GLU A 208 -12.98 -14.63 -3.10
N ALA A 209 -13.54 -14.15 -4.21
CA ALA A 209 -14.09 -12.79 -4.29
C ALA A 209 -15.15 -12.54 -3.22
N GLU A 210 -16.10 -13.47 -3.03
CA GLU A 210 -17.14 -13.38 -2.00
C GLU A 210 -16.56 -13.32 -0.59
N GLN A 211 -15.54 -14.13 -0.32
CA GLN A 211 -14.87 -14.13 0.97
C GLN A 211 -14.16 -12.78 1.23
N MET A 212 -13.44 -12.24 0.24
CA MET A 212 -12.74 -10.97 0.39
C MET A 212 -13.72 -9.80 0.58
N ILE A 213 -14.81 -9.76 -0.18
CA ILE A 213 -15.89 -8.77 0.01
C ILE A 213 -16.46 -8.86 1.43
N GLY A 214 -16.74 -10.08 1.92
CA GLY A 214 -17.23 -10.28 3.28
C GLY A 214 -16.25 -9.85 4.38
N CYS A 215 -14.95 -10.07 4.16
CA CYS A 215 -13.91 -9.58 5.07
C CYS A 215 -13.84 -8.04 5.09
N GLY A 216 -13.97 -7.40 3.92
CA GLY A 216 -14.06 -5.94 3.83
C GLY A 216 -15.26 -5.36 4.57
N ASP A 217 -16.45 -5.98 4.42
CA ASP A 217 -17.66 -5.59 5.14
C ASP A 217 -17.50 -5.66 6.66
N ALA A 218 -16.78 -6.68 7.15
CA ALA A 218 -16.56 -6.90 8.58
C ALA A 218 -15.75 -5.78 9.25
N LEU A 219 -14.99 -4.98 8.47
CA LEU A 219 -14.26 -3.82 8.98
C LEU A 219 -15.16 -2.61 9.28
N GLY A 220 -16.43 -2.65 8.89
CA GLY A 220 -17.36 -1.54 9.05
C GLY A 220 -17.05 -0.33 8.16
N ILE A 221 -16.21 -0.52 7.16
CA ILE A 221 -15.85 0.49 6.14
C ILE A 221 -16.74 0.26 4.92
N THR A 222 -17.20 1.35 4.31
CA THR A 222 -17.94 1.30 3.05
C THR A 222 -17.31 2.20 2.01
N HIS A 223 -17.23 1.71 0.78
CA HIS A 223 -16.74 2.46 -0.37
C HIS A 223 -17.38 1.94 -1.67
N PRO A 224 -17.67 2.82 -2.67
CA PRO A 224 -18.29 2.42 -3.93
C PRO A 224 -17.56 1.28 -4.67
N VAL A 225 -16.24 1.25 -4.65
CA VAL A 225 -15.44 0.22 -5.35
C VAL A 225 -15.75 -1.20 -4.86
N MET A 226 -15.99 -1.39 -3.56
CA MET A 226 -16.38 -2.70 -3.02
C MET A 226 -17.79 -3.11 -3.47
N GLU A 227 -18.69 -2.14 -3.61
CA GLU A 227 -20.04 -2.39 -4.14
C GLU A 227 -20.00 -2.72 -5.64
N ILE A 228 -19.06 -2.15 -6.41
CA ILE A 228 -18.82 -2.53 -7.81
C ILE A 228 -18.32 -3.99 -7.87
N CYS A 229 -17.38 -4.39 -7.02
CA CYS A 229 -16.95 -5.78 -6.90
C CYS A 229 -18.13 -6.71 -6.56
N ARG A 230 -19.04 -6.29 -5.66
CA ARG A 230 -20.24 -7.04 -5.31
C ARG A 230 -21.19 -7.20 -6.50
N ALA A 231 -21.39 -6.15 -7.30
CA ALA A 231 -22.19 -6.23 -8.52
C ALA A 231 -21.58 -7.20 -9.54
N SER A 232 -20.27 -7.16 -9.73
CA SER A 232 -19.54 -8.10 -10.60
C SER A 232 -19.62 -9.54 -10.08
N LEU A 233 -19.59 -9.75 -8.78
CA LEU A 233 -19.81 -11.07 -8.15
C LEU A 233 -21.21 -11.58 -8.43
N TYR A 234 -22.25 -10.75 -8.29
CA TYR A 234 -23.62 -11.12 -8.61
C TYR A 234 -23.76 -11.51 -10.10
N GLU A 235 -23.17 -10.74 -11.01
CA GLU A 235 -23.17 -11.10 -12.44
C GLU A 235 -22.48 -12.45 -12.66
N GLY A 236 -21.32 -12.66 -12.08
CA GLY A 236 -20.56 -13.92 -12.17
C GLY A 236 -21.34 -15.14 -11.65
N LYS A 237 -22.21 -14.94 -10.66
CA LYS A 237 -23.13 -15.95 -10.12
C LYS A 237 -24.43 -16.11 -10.92
N GLY A 238 -24.62 -15.34 -12.00
CA GLY A 238 -25.86 -15.35 -12.81
C GLY A 238 -27.02 -14.56 -12.19
N GLN A 239 -26.76 -13.80 -11.12
CA GLN A 239 -27.74 -12.93 -10.42
C GLN A 239 -27.75 -11.53 -11.06
N THR A 240 -28.00 -11.48 -12.35
CA THR A 240 -27.88 -10.23 -13.15
C THR A 240 -28.85 -9.14 -12.70
N ALA A 241 -30.06 -9.51 -12.26
CA ALA A 241 -31.06 -8.55 -11.80
C ALA A 241 -30.59 -7.81 -10.53
N GLU A 242 -29.95 -8.53 -9.60
CA GLU A 242 -29.37 -8.00 -8.38
C GLU A 242 -28.19 -7.06 -8.69
N ALA A 243 -27.31 -7.47 -9.61
CA ALA A 243 -26.20 -6.65 -10.07
C ALA A 243 -26.67 -5.31 -10.66
N ILE A 244 -27.65 -5.35 -11.58
CA ILE A 244 -28.22 -4.15 -12.19
C ILE A 244 -28.90 -3.25 -11.15
N THR A 245 -29.63 -3.84 -10.20
CA THR A 245 -30.30 -3.08 -9.14
C THR A 245 -29.28 -2.35 -8.26
N LEU A 246 -28.18 -3.02 -7.88
CA LEU A 246 -27.11 -2.43 -7.08
C LEU A 246 -26.43 -1.29 -7.83
N LEU A 247 -26.05 -1.49 -9.09
CA LEU A 247 -25.37 -0.46 -9.89
C LEU A 247 -26.26 0.75 -10.16
N LYS A 248 -27.56 0.56 -10.44
CA LYS A 248 -28.51 1.68 -10.56
C LYS A 248 -28.60 2.50 -9.27
N LYS A 249 -28.57 1.84 -8.11
CA LYS A 249 -28.53 2.51 -6.80
C LYS A 249 -27.25 3.31 -6.62
N LEU A 250 -26.11 2.73 -7.01
CA LEU A 250 -24.82 3.42 -6.95
C LEU A 250 -24.79 4.62 -7.91
N SER A 251 -25.20 4.48 -9.17
CA SER A 251 -25.26 5.57 -10.13
C SER A 251 -26.18 6.72 -9.69
N ALA A 252 -27.28 6.40 -9.00
CA ALA A 252 -28.15 7.44 -8.44
C ALA A 252 -27.51 8.19 -7.26
N LYS A 253 -26.64 7.52 -6.50
CA LYS A 253 -25.94 8.10 -5.35
C LYS A 253 -24.68 8.87 -5.77
N TYR A 254 -24.01 8.41 -6.82
CA TYR A 254 -22.74 8.91 -7.34
C TYR A 254 -22.85 9.21 -8.85
N PRO A 255 -23.61 10.25 -9.24
CA PRO A 255 -23.94 10.46 -10.67
C PRO A 255 -22.74 10.92 -11.50
N GLU A 256 -21.70 11.49 -10.88
CA GLU A 256 -20.50 12.01 -11.53
C GLU A 256 -19.32 11.00 -11.48
N ASP A 257 -19.52 9.80 -10.93
CA ASP A 257 -18.46 8.79 -10.83
C ASP A 257 -18.37 7.98 -12.14
N ASP A 258 -17.28 8.20 -12.88
CA ASP A 258 -17.02 7.57 -14.17
C ASP A 258 -16.86 6.04 -14.05
N LEU A 259 -16.28 5.54 -12.95
CA LEU A 259 -16.08 4.11 -12.74
C LEU A 259 -17.41 3.39 -12.53
N ILE A 260 -18.31 3.98 -11.74
CA ILE A 260 -19.68 3.46 -11.55
C ILE A 260 -20.45 3.53 -12.86
N ALA A 261 -20.38 4.65 -13.59
CA ALA A 261 -21.03 4.82 -14.88
C ALA A 261 -20.55 3.77 -15.90
N TYR A 262 -19.23 3.55 -15.99
CA TYR A 262 -18.62 2.55 -16.85
C TYR A 262 -19.10 1.12 -16.52
N ASN A 263 -19.00 0.69 -15.26
CA ASN A 263 -19.40 -0.64 -14.84
C ASN A 263 -20.93 -0.86 -15.05
N THR A 264 -21.73 0.17 -14.82
CA THR A 264 -23.18 0.11 -15.06
C THR A 264 -23.47 -0.10 -16.54
N ALA A 265 -22.80 0.68 -17.42
CA ALA A 265 -22.98 0.57 -18.87
C ALA A 265 -22.49 -0.80 -19.38
N GLU A 266 -21.37 -1.30 -18.88
CA GLU A 266 -20.80 -2.59 -19.28
C GLU A 266 -21.74 -3.76 -18.95
N ILE A 267 -22.26 -3.82 -17.73
CA ILE A 267 -23.19 -4.89 -17.31
C ILE A 267 -24.53 -4.79 -18.07
N LEU A 268 -25.06 -3.59 -18.27
CA LEU A 268 -26.26 -3.39 -19.06
C LEU A 268 -26.05 -3.84 -20.50
N TRP A 269 -24.96 -3.42 -21.14
CA TRP A 269 -24.66 -3.78 -22.53
C TRP A 269 -24.51 -5.30 -22.74
N ARG A 270 -23.82 -5.99 -21.81
CA ARG A 270 -23.68 -7.45 -21.86
C ARG A 270 -25.01 -8.21 -21.73
N ASN A 271 -26.00 -7.61 -21.10
CA ASN A 271 -27.27 -8.27 -20.78
C ASN A 271 -28.46 -7.80 -21.64
N GLU A 272 -28.41 -6.61 -22.26
CA GLU A 272 -29.43 -6.17 -23.24
C GLU A 272 -29.29 -6.84 -24.62
N GLY A 273 -28.16 -7.47 -24.89
CA GLY A 273 -27.91 -8.22 -26.13
C GLY A 273 -28.31 -9.70 -26.07
N ARG A 274 -28.97 -10.13 -25.02
CA ARG A 274 -29.55 -11.48 -24.84
C ARG A 274 -31.05 -11.40 -24.75
#